data_a0a74f41f2b44863d71f93f80d1fe17e
#
_entry.id   a0a74f41f2b44863d71f93f80d1fe17e
#
_cell.length_a   1.000
_cell.length_b   1.000
_cell.length_c   1.000
_cell.angle_alpha   90.00
_cell.angle_beta   90.00
_cell.angle_gamma   90.00
#
_symmetry.space_group_name_H-M   'P 1'
#
loop_
_entity.id
_entity.type
_entity.pdbx_description
1 polymer ?
#
loop_
_entity_poly.entity_id
_entity_poly.type
_entity_poly.pdbx_seq_one_letter_code
_entity_poly.pdbx_strand_id
1 'polypeptide(L)'
;MTARFAWLLVGVLAGAALVAIPWESTSDAGTGPATIRITDRLLSLKRVDIGARGTSPGDVEVVRHRLYDRTRARNVIGRAELVCHFVDTRRSRSCRGTYILPRGKIVVGGAIQYHQFYVLAVTGGTGLYDNARGTLTVTRTARRPVRDLVVFRLAG
;
A
#
# COMPACT_ATOMS: atom_id res chain seq x y z
N MET A 1 42.08 -27.27 77.20
CA MET A 1 42.46 -27.54 75.78
C MET A 1 41.31 -27.21 74.88
N THR A 2 41.35 -26.04 74.30
CA THR A 2 40.25 -25.45 73.53
C THR A 2 40.71 -25.23 72.09
N ALA A 3 40.19 -26.03 71.14
CA ALA A 3 40.45 -25.88 69.73
C ALA A 3 39.36 -24.95 69.10
N ARG A 4 39.81 -23.83 68.58
CA ARG A 4 38.97 -22.87 67.86
C ARG A 4 38.97 -23.24 66.39
N PHE A 5 37.82 -23.64 65.85
CA PHE A 5 37.60 -23.78 64.41
C PHE A 5 37.15 -22.44 63.79
N ALA A 6 37.99 -21.90 62.95
CA ALA A 6 37.65 -20.75 62.15
C ALA A 6 36.97 -21.21 60.80
N TRP A 7 35.75 -20.81 60.59
CA TRP A 7 35.04 -21.03 59.33
C TRP A 7 35.35 -19.88 58.39
N LEU A 8 36.03 -20.17 57.31
CA LEU A 8 36.19 -19.26 56.18
C LEU A 8 34.96 -19.40 55.26
N LEU A 9 34.12 -18.34 55.21
CA LEU A 9 33.07 -18.18 54.25
C LEU A 9 33.69 -17.65 52.95
N VAL A 10 33.74 -18.48 51.93
CA VAL A 10 34.08 -18.07 50.57
C VAL A 10 32.78 -17.65 49.88
N GLY A 11 32.61 -16.35 49.75
CA GLY A 11 31.51 -15.77 48.99
C GLY A 11 31.79 -15.87 47.48
N VAL A 12 31.01 -16.67 46.78
CA VAL A 12 31.01 -16.72 45.31
C VAL A 12 30.09 -15.62 44.82
N LEU A 13 30.66 -14.53 44.34
CA LEU A 13 29.94 -13.50 43.59
C LEU A 13 29.70 -14.02 42.15
N ALA A 14 28.50 -14.53 41.89
CA ALA A 14 28.02 -14.78 40.53
C ALA A 14 27.69 -13.47 39.86
N GLY A 15 28.60 -12.92 39.08
CA GLY A 15 28.36 -11.79 38.18
C GLY A 15 27.45 -12.20 37.02
N ALA A 16 26.18 -11.77 37.06
CA ALA A 16 25.28 -11.87 35.93
C ALA A 16 25.75 -10.89 34.84
N ALA A 17 26.44 -11.38 33.83
CA ALA A 17 26.71 -10.61 32.62
C ALA A 17 25.39 -10.43 31.84
N LEU A 18 24.79 -9.25 31.94
CA LEU A 18 23.71 -8.83 31.04
C LEU A 18 24.29 -8.71 29.62
N VAL A 19 24.10 -9.75 28.82
CA VAL A 19 24.34 -9.68 27.38
C VAL A 19 23.28 -8.75 26.84
N ALA A 20 23.62 -7.49 26.61
CA ALA A 20 22.83 -6.58 25.81
C ALA A 20 22.83 -7.11 24.37
N ILE A 21 21.76 -7.79 23.98
CA ILE A 21 21.51 -8.14 22.59
C ILE A 21 21.28 -6.81 21.88
N PRO A 22 22.17 -6.37 20.97
CA PRO A 22 21.85 -5.19 20.16
C PRO A 22 20.60 -5.56 19.36
N TRP A 23 19.53 -4.83 19.57
CA TRP A 23 18.41 -4.79 18.63
C TRP A 23 18.97 -4.16 17.36
N GLU A 24 19.47 -5.02 16.50
CA GLU A 24 19.69 -4.61 15.14
C GLU A 24 18.32 -4.16 14.62
N SER A 25 18.14 -2.85 14.64
CA SER A 25 17.11 -2.22 13.85
C SER A 25 17.35 -2.72 12.45
N THR A 26 16.55 -3.71 12.02
CA THR A 26 16.50 -4.09 10.61
C THR A 26 16.30 -2.81 9.87
N SER A 27 17.35 -2.36 9.23
CA SER A 27 17.35 -1.16 8.41
C SER A 27 16.12 -1.24 7.53
N ASP A 28 15.21 -0.29 7.72
CA ASP A 28 14.18 0.02 6.76
C ASP A 28 14.86 0.02 5.40
N ALA A 29 14.58 -1.01 4.61
CA ALA A 29 14.81 -0.94 3.19
C ALA A 29 13.79 0.08 2.65
N GLY A 30 13.93 1.32 3.12
CA GLY A 30 13.17 2.45 2.66
C GLY A 30 13.35 2.49 1.16
N THR A 31 12.29 2.26 0.42
CA THR A 31 12.30 2.55 -1.01
C THR A 31 12.59 4.03 -1.11
N GLY A 32 13.82 4.38 -1.48
CA GLY A 32 14.16 5.77 -1.78
C GLY A 32 13.14 6.37 -2.74
N PRO A 33 13.17 7.70 -2.95
CA PRO A 33 12.22 8.36 -3.85
C PRO A 33 12.17 7.64 -5.18
N ALA A 34 11.00 7.13 -5.57
CA ALA A 34 10.85 6.32 -6.77
C ALA A 34 9.64 6.74 -7.59
N THR A 35 9.77 6.67 -8.91
CA THR A 35 8.66 6.86 -9.83
C THR A 35 8.38 5.57 -10.60
N ILE A 36 7.18 5.02 -10.40
CA ILE A 36 6.70 3.84 -11.13
C ILE A 36 5.66 4.31 -12.16
N ARG A 37 5.88 3.97 -13.42
CA ARG A 37 4.97 4.30 -14.53
C ARG A 37 4.50 3.02 -15.19
N ILE A 38 3.18 2.81 -15.16
CA ILE A 38 2.51 1.64 -15.76
C ILE A 38 1.30 2.12 -16.56
N THR A 39 0.74 1.24 -17.37
CA THR A 39 -0.56 1.46 -17.99
C THR A 39 -1.55 0.45 -17.47
N ASP A 40 -2.81 0.81 -17.45
CA ASP A 40 -3.85 -0.12 -17.10
C ASP A 40 -4.95 -0.24 -18.19
N ARG A 41 -5.75 -1.27 -18.04
CA ARG A 41 -6.95 -1.51 -18.82
C ARG A 41 -8.07 -1.93 -17.88
N LEU A 42 -9.21 -1.25 -18.01
CA LEU A 42 -10.42 -1.62 -17.29
C LEU A 42 -10.85 -3.05 -17.71
N LEU A 43 -11.00 -3.94 -16.73
CA LEU A 43 -11.54 -5.28 -16.90
C LEU A 43 -13.02 -5.36 -16.56
N SER A 44 -13.39 -4.79 -15.42
CA SER A 44 -14.78 -4.78 -14.96
C SER A 44 -15.04 -3.56 -14.10
N LEU A 45 -16.26 -3.07 -14.21
CA LEU A 45 -16.85 -2.06 -13.36
C LEU A 45 -18.23 -2.58 -12.96
N LYS A 46 -18.43 -2.77 -11.66
CA LYS A 46 -19.72 -3.17 -11.08
C LYS A 46 -20.18 -2.08 -10.14
N ARG A 47 -21.43 -1.66 -10.28
CA ARG A 47 -22.07 -0.75 -9.35
C ARG A 47 -23.16 -1.46 -8.58
N VAL A 48 -23.20 -1.21 -7.30
CA VAL A 48 -24.28 -1.61 -6.39
C VAL A 48 -25.04 -0.34 -6.04
N ASP A 49 -26.28 -0.26 -6.47
CA ASP A 49 -27.21 0.83 -6.19
C ASP A 49 -27.81 0.58 -4.80
N ILE A 50 -27.59 1.49 -3.86
CA ILE A 50 -28.02 1.37 -2.47
C ILE A 50 -28.93 2.56 -2.14
N GLY A 51 -30.20 2.29 -1.86
CA GLY A 51 -31.19 3.31 -1.51
C GLY A 51 -32.00 3.81 -2.70
N ALA A 52 -31.92 5.09 -3.03
CA ALA A 52 -32.71 5.69 -4.13
C ALA A 52 -32.16 5.26 -5.49
N ARG A 53 -33.02 4.99 -6.46
CA ARG A 53 -32.59 4.61 -7.82
C ARG A 53 -31.68 5.67 -8.45
N GLY A 54 -30.58 5.19 -9.07
CA GLY A 54 -29.60 6.03 -9.75
C GLY A 54 -28.38 6.32 -8.89
N THR A 55 -27.62 7.36 -9.21
CA THR A 55 -26.44 7.72 -8.42
C THR A 55 -26.86 8.43 -7.15
N SER A 56 -26.61 7.79 -6.02
CA SER A 56 -26.94 8.33 -4.69
C SER A 56 -25.78 8.13 -3.70
N PRO A 57 -25.74 8.93 -2.61
CA PRO A 57 -24.81 8.68 -1.52
C PRO A 57 -24.98 7.26 -0.96
N GLY A 58 -23.86 6.57 -0.74
CA GLY A 58 -23.85 5.18 -0.28
C GLY A 58 -23.70 4.14 -1.37
N ASP A 59 -23.94 4.46 -2.64
CA ASP A 59 -23.66 3.55 -3.75
C ASP A 59 -22.21 3.09 -3.75
N VAL A 60 -21.99 1.85 -4.16
CA VAL A 60 -20.67 1.26 -4.21
C VAL A 60 -20.28 0.92 -5.65
N GLU A 61 -19.08 1.29 -6.03
CA GLU A 61 -18.50 0.94 -7.32
C GLU A 61 -17.25 0.08 -7.09
N VAL A 62 -17.24 -1.13 -7.68
CA VAL A 62 -16.08 -2.04 -7.64
C VAL A 62 -15.45 -2.07 -9.02
N VAL A 63 -14.19 -1.66 -9.08
CA VAL A 63 -13.44 -1.50 -10.33
C VAL A 63 -12.24 -2.43 -10.32
N ARG A 64 -12.03 -3.16 -11.41
CA ARG A 64 -10.88 -4.03 -11.62
C ARG A 64 -10.14 -3.64 -12.87
N HIS A 65 -8.82 -3.55 -12.76
CA HIS A 65 -7.92 -3.23 -13.85
C HIS A 65 -6.86 -4.32 -14.03
N ARG A 66 -6.45 -4.52 -15.27
CA ARG A 66 -5.23 -5.26 -15.60
C ARG A 66 -4.10 -4.28 -15.85
N LEU A 67 -2.94 -4.56 -15.27
CA LEU A 67 -1.78 -3.68 -15.32
C LEU A 67 -0.77 -4.19 -16.34
N TYR A 68 -0.16 -3.26 -17.06
CA TYR A 68 0.81 -3.55 -18.11
C TYR A 68 2.07 -2.72 -17.91
N ASP A 69 3.19 -3.29 -18.29
CA ASP A 69 4.44 -2.56 -18.41
C ASP A 69 4.27 -1.41 -19.41
N ARG A 70 4.77 -0.22 -19.08
CA ARG A 70 4.70 0.95 -19.95
C ARG A 70 5.47 0.73 -21.26
N THR A 71 6.63 0.09 -21.20
CA THR A 71 7.52 -0.14 -22.35
C THR A 71 7.09 -1.34 -23.17
N ARG A 72 6.39 -2.28 -22.53
CA ARG A 72 5.89 -3.52 -23.16
C ARG A 72 4.39 -3.64 -22.91
N ALA A 73 3.60 -2.87 -23.64
CA ALA A 73 2.14 -2.78 -23.48
C ALA A 73 1.37 -4.11 -23.59
N ARG A 74 2.01 -5.18 -24.03
CA ARG A 74 1.46 -6.54 -24.07
C ARG A 74 1.81 -7.37 -22.85
N ASN A 75 2.80 -6.94 -22.06
CA ASN A 75 3.24 -7.67 -20.89
C ASN A 75 2.37 -7.32 -19.68
N VAL A 76 1.58 -8.28 -19.21
CA VAL A 76 0.77 -8.15 -17.99
C VAL A 76 1.68 -8.28 -16.80
N ILE A 77 1.72 -7.25 -15.96
CA ILE A 77 2.56 -7.19 -14.76
C ILE A 77 1.75 -7.27 -13.47
N GLY A 78 0.42 -7.26 -13.54
CA GLY A 78 -0.38 -7.31 -12.33
C GLY A 78 -1.84 -6.93 -12.55
N ARG A 79 -2.49 -6.58 -11.44
CA ARG A 79 -3.87 -6.13 -11.41
C ARG A 79 -4.08 -5.05 -10.36
N ALA A 80 -5.15 -4.27 -10.51
CA ALA A 80 -5.61 -3.35 -9.48
C ALA A 80 -7.09 -3.58 -9.19
N GLU A 81 -7.45 -3.40 -7.94
CA GLU A 81 -8.82 -3.49 -7.45
C GLU A 81 -9.12 -2.28 -6.59
N LEU A 82 -10.17 -1.55 -6.94
CA LEU A 82 -10.62 -0.36 -6.21
C LEU A 82 -12.09 -0.53 -5.81
N VAL A 83 -12.41 -0.08 -4.62
CA VAL A 83 -13.78 0.05 -4.12
C VAL A 83 -14.00 1.53 -3.83
N CYS A 84 -15.07 2.08 -4.40
CA CYS A 84 -15.43 3.49 -4.26
C CYS A 84 -16.84 3.60 -3.71
N HIS A 85 -17.03 4.46 -2.72
CA HIS A 85 -18.33 4.81 -2.17
C HIS A 85 -18.72 6.21 -2.67
N PHE A 86 -19.89 6.36 -3.25
CA PHE A 86 -20.42 7.66 -3.65
C PHE A 86 -20.77 8.48 -2.41
N VAL A 87 -20.29 9.71 -2.36
CA VAL A 87 -20.55 10.63 -1.24
C VAL A 87 -21.60 11.69 -1.60
N ASP A 88 -21.86 11.88 -2.89
CA ASP A 88 -22.88 12.79 -3.38
C ASP A 88 -23.50 12.32 -4.71
N THR A 89 -24.54 13.02 -5.16
CA THR A 89 -25.18 12.81 -6.46
C THR A 89 -24.35 13.33 -7.64
N ARG A 90 -23.34 14.15 -7.38
CA ARG A 90 -22.44 14.76 -8.40
C ARG A 90 -21.27 13.85 -8.77
N ARG A 91 -21.31 12.60 -8.32
CA ARG A 91 -20.32 11.55 -8.60
C ARG A 91 -18.98 11.68 -7.86
N SER A 92 -18.90 12.51 -6.82
CA SER A 92 -17.79 12.46 -5.88
C SER A 92 -17.81 11.13 -5.14
N ARG A 93 -16.67 10.49 -5.01
CA ARG A 93 -16.53 9.20 -4.34
C ARG A 93 -15.27 9.14 -3.53
N SER A 94 -15.37 8.47 -2.40
CA SER A 94 -14.22 8.04 -1.61
C SER A 94 -13.80 6.65 -2.07
N CYS A 95 -12.57 6.52 -2.54
CA CYS A 95 -12.05 5.28 -3.09
C CYS A 95 -10.89 4.74 -2.24
N ARG A 96 -10.85 3.41 -2.12
CA ARG A 96 -9.68 2.66 -1.64
C ARG A 96 -9.35 1.58 -2.65
N GLY A 97 -8.06 1.31 -2.82
CA GLY A 97 -7.64 0.29 -3.76
C GLY A 97 -6.28 -0.28 -3.48
N THR A 98 -6.01 -1.40 -4.15
CA THR A 98 -4.74 -2.10 -4.07
C THR A 98 -4.24 -2.40 -5.47
N TYR A 99 -3.02 -2.00 -5.74
CA TYR A 99 -2.27 -2.35 -6.94
C TYR A 99 -1.34 -3.50 -6.60
N ILE A 100 -1.58 -4.66 -7.21
CA ILE A 100 -0.82 -5.89 -7.01
C ILE A 100 0.18 -5.99 -8.15
N LEU A 101 1.46 -5.82 -7.81
CA LEU A 101 2.60 -5.79 -8.72
C LEU A 101 3.52 -7.00 -8.45
N PRO A 102 4.46 -7.35 -9.33
CA PRO A 102 5.29 -8.56 -9.19
C PRO A 102 6.13 -8.58 -7.90
N ARG A 103 6.49 -7.42 -7.35
CA ARG A 103 7.39 -7.29 -6.20
C ARG A 103 6.68 -6.87 -4.91
N GLY A 104 5.34 -6.82 -4.91
CA GLY A 104 4.54 -6.44 -3.74
C GLY A 104 3.26 -5.72 -4.11
N LYS A 105 2.64 -5.10 -3.10
CA LYS A 105 1.37 -4.38 -3.26
C LYS A 105 1.56 -2.92 -2.88
N ILE A 106 0.83 -2.03 -3.54
CA ILE A 106 0.71 -0.61 -3.18
C ILE A 106 -0.76 -0.35 -2.85
N VAL A 107 -1.01 0.21 -1.67
CA VAL A 107 -2.34 0.57 -1.19
C VAL A 107 -2.55 2.06 -1.39
N VAL A 108 -3.72 2.43 -1.93
CA VAL A 108 -4.07 3.81 -2.25
C VAL A 108 -5.44 4.18 -1.70
N GLY A 109 -5.65 5.47 -1.47
CA GLY A 109 -6.94 5.96 -1.02
C GLY A 109 -7.09 7.46 -1.24
N GLY A 110 -8.34 7.91 -1.32
CA GLY A 110 -8.67 9.31 -1.47
C GLY A 110 -9.98 9.54 -2.20
N ALA A 111 -10.29 10.81 -2.45
CA ALA A 111 -11.48 11.23 -3.17
C ALA A 111 -11.24 11.30 -4.67
N ILE A 112 -12.20 10.81 -5.45
CA ILE A 112 -12.22 10.91 -6.92
C ILE A 112 -13.47 11.67 -7.32
N GLN A 113 -13.29 12.73 -8.11
CA GLN A 113 -14.39 13.51 -8.69
C GLN A 113 -14.53 13.26 -10.19
N TYR A 114 -13.41 13.14 -10.90
CA TYR A 114 -13.39 12.94 -12.34
C TYR A 114 -12.72 11.63 -12.72
N HIS A 115 -13.32 10.88 -13.66
CA HIS A 115 -12.75 9.61 -14.14
C HIS A 115 -11.58 9.75 -15.12
N GLN A 116 -11.38 10.94 -15.68
CA GLN A 116 -10.37 11.14 -16.72
C GLN A 116 -9.00 11.49 -16.14
N PHE A 117 -9.02 12.15 -14.99
CA PHE A 117 -7.82 12.53 -14.24
C PHE A 117 -8.15 12.55 -12.74
N TYR A 118 -7.36 11.86 -11.95
CA TYR A 118 -7.46 11.91 -10.50
C TYR A 118 -6.14 11.57 -9.82
N VAL A 119 -6.03 12.00 -8.58
CA VAL A 119 -4.89 11.74 -7.73
C VAL A 119 -5.38 11.05 -6.45
N LEU A 120 -4.68 9.99 -6.03
CA LEU A 120 -4.91 9.32 -4.75
C LEU A 120 -3.62 9.35 -3.93
N ALA A 121 -3.75 9.34 -2.61
CA ALA A 121 -2.61 9.13 -1.73
C ALA A 121 -2.17 7.66 -1.77
N VAL A 122 -0.87 7.42 -1.77
CA VAL A 122 -0.30 6.12 -1.43
C VAL A 122 -0.23 6.04 0.10
N THR A 123 -0.98 5.11 0.67
CA THR A 123 -1.17 4.99 2.13
C THR A 123 -0.38 3.84 2.74
N GLY A 124 0.24 3.01 1.93
CA GLY A 124 1.07 1.89 2.37
C GLY A 124 1.39 0.92 1.24
N GLY A 125 2.05 -0.17 1.61
CA GLY A 125 2.38 -1.23 0.68
C GLY A 125 2.87 -2.49 1.39
N THR A 126 3.34 -3.46 0.62
CA THR A 126 3.96 -4.70 1.10
C THR A 126 5.07 -5.13 0.16
N GLY A 127 5.97 -5.99 0.63
CA GLY A 127 7.11 -6.46 -0.15
C GLY A 127 8.07 -5.32 -0.45
N LEU A 128 8.49 -5.15 -1.71
CA LEU A 128 9.37 -4.02 -2.09
C LEU A 128 8.76 -2.64 -1.79
N TYR A 129 7.45 -2.56 -1.64
CA TYR A 129 6.70 -1.31 -1.39
C TYR A 129 6.27 -1.18 0.08
N ASP A 130 6.91 -1.92 0.98
CA ASP A 130 6.65 -1.79 2.41
C ASP A 130 6.89 -0.33 2.84
N ASN A 131 6.00 0.16 3.71
CA ASN A 131 6.01 1.55 4.16
C ASN A 131 5.90 2.63 3.07
N ALA A 132 5.54 2.27 1.81
CA ALA A 132 5.40 3.25 0.74
C ALA A 132 4.41 4.37 1.11
N ARG A 133 4.81 5.60 0.78
CA ARG A 133 4.02 6.83 0.90
C ARG A 133 4.18 7.62 -0.39
N GLY A 134 3.28 8.53 -0.66
CA GLY A 134 3.37 9.38 -1.83
C GLY A 134 2.05 9.57 -2.55
N THR A 135 2.10 9.67 -3.86
CA THR A 135 0.91 9.93 -4.69
C THR A 135 0.81 8.96 -5.85
N LEU A 136 -0.43 8.63 -6.18
CA LEU A 136 -0.83 7.98 -7.41
C LEU A 136 -1.55 9.00 -8.28
N THR A 137 -1.08 9.20 -9.51
CA THR A 137 -1.77 9.99 -10.54
C THR A 137 -2.27 9.05 -11.63
N VAL A 138 -3.55 9.18 -11.98
CA VAL A 138 -4.17 8.42 -13.07
C VAL A 138 -4.68 9.38 -14.13
N THR A 139 -4.31 9.13 -15.38
CA THR A 139 -4.71 9.93 -16.54
C THR A 139 -5.25 9.04 -17.64
N ARG A 140 -6.48 9.30 -18.09
CA ARG A 140 -7.11 8.57 -19.20
C ARG A 140 -6.38 8.79 -20.50
N THR A 141 -5.93 7.71 -21.14
CA THR A 141 -5.23 7.73 -22.42
C THR A 141 -6.09 7.22 -23.59
N ALA A 142 -7.06 6.34 -23.30
CA ALA A 142 -8.00 5.84 -24.28
C ALA A 142 -9.38 5.57 -23.67
N ARG A 143 -10.44 5.73 -24.47
CA ARG A 143 -11.83 5.52 -24.02
C ARG A 143 -12.39 4.16 -24.41
N ARG A 144 -11.92 3.57 -25.49
CA ARG A 144 -12.39 2.28 -26.01
C ARG A 144 -11.22 1.48 -26.60
N PRO A 145 -10.72 0.43 -25.93
CA PRO A 145 -11.00 0.09 -24.54
C PRO A 145 -10.49 1.18 -23.58
N VAL A 146 -11.08 1.27 -22.38
CA VAL A 146 -10.62 2.21 -21.36
C VAL A 146 -9.21 1.84 -20.95
N ARG A 147 -8.28 2.79 -21.10
CA ARG A 147 -6.88 2.67 -20.70
C ARG A 147 -6.44 3.94 -20.00
N ASP A 148 -5.64 3.76 -18.96
CA ASP A 148 -5.11 4.87 -18.19
C ASP A 148 -3.58 4.76 -18.07
N LEU A 149 -2.92 5.90 -18.02
CA LEU A 149 -1.53 6.02 -17.56
C LEU A 149 -1.58 6.19 -16.04
N VAL A 150 -0.86 5.34 -15.36
CA VAL A 150 -0.78 5.28 -13.90
C VAL A 150 0.64 5.61 -13.48
N VAL A 151 0.81 6.63 -12.66
CA VAL A 151 2.11 7.10 -12.19
C VAL A 151 2.10 7.15 -10.67
N PHE A 152 2.90 6.31 -10.04
CA PHE A 152 3.23 6.43 -8.62
C PHE A 152 4.46 7.32 -8.47
N ARG A 153 4.39 8.28 -7.54
CA ARG A 153 5.53 9.02 -7.01
C ARG A 153 5.63 8.67 -5.54
N LEU A 154 6.62 7.83 -5.22
CA LEU A 154 6.85 7.37 -3.86
C LEU A 154 7.88 8.28 -3.20
N ALA A 155 7.59 8.69 -1.96
CA ALA A 155 8.55 9.30 -1.07
C ALA A 155 9.40 8.20 -0.43
N GLY A 156 10.67 8.48 -0.24
CA GLY A 156 11.59 7.63 0.51
C GLY A 156 11.44 7.84 1.99
#